data_4b029d039bf3e7f1c97d0c89f8392a9d
#
_entry.id   4b029d039bf3e7f1c97d0c89f8392a9d
#
_cell.length_a   1.000
_cell.length_b   1.000
_cell.length_c   1.000
_cell.angle_alpha   90.00
_cell.angle_beta   90.00
_cell.angle_gamma   90.00
#
_symmetry.space_group_name_H-M   'P 1'
#
loop_
_entity.id
_entity.type
_entity.pdbx_description
1 polymer ?
#
loop_
_entity_poly.entity_id
_entity_poly.type
_entity_poly.pdbx_seq_one_letter_code
_entity_poly.pdbx_strand_id
1 'polypeptide(L)'
;MKKYIIHIAAAAFALMGLSACDVETNEKPGGTEVERMAGFWVVRVHEVNADGTLTPNVFGGTTYNLQTYNTVENTADKMWVNVSVGKKWSLLLVTPINYGARTFACQNVKAVYNSDDTGATVSITDGKVLEGQGHNLHNMPTDSIVFNVQLSSYPGKTYRVTGTRRSGFTE
;
A
#
# COMPACT_ATOMS: atom_id res chain seq x y z
N MET A 1 -8.69 -43.52 -51.46
CA MET A 1 -8.54 -42.05 -51.55
C MET A 1 -9.40 -41.28 -50.55
N LYS A 2 -10.70 -41.53 -50.43
CA LYS A 2 -11.57 -40.78 -49.47
C LYS A 2 -11.13 -40.84 -47.99
N LYS A 3 -10.58 -41.96 -47.54
CA LYS A 3 -10.13 -42.10 -46.13
C LYS A 3 -8.94 -41.19 -45.77
N TYR A 4 -8.01 -40.93 -46.68
CA TYR A 4 -6.84 -40.07 -46.43
C TYR A 4 -7.20 -38.58 -46.40
N ILE A 5 -8.21 -38.19 -47.18
CA ILE A 5 -8.71 -36.79 -47.20
C ILE A 5 -9.27 -36.39 -45.84
N ILE A 6 -9.99 -37.31 -45.14
CA ILE A 6 -10.56 -37.05 -43.82
C ILE A 6 -9.47 -36.89 -42.76
N HIS A 7 -8.40 -37.68 -42.84
CA HIS A 7 -7.29 -37.55 -41.89
C HIS A 7 -6.47 -36.28 -42.10
N ILE A 8 -6.27 -35.85 -43.37
CA ILE A 8 -5.60 -34.60 -43.68
C ILE A 8 -6.43 -33.39 -43.24
N ALA A 9 -7.74 -33.44 -43.42
CA ALA A 9 -8.64 -32.37 -42.96
C ALA A 9 -8.67 -32.25 -41.41
N ALA A 10 -8.69 -33.40 -40.70
CA ALA A 10 -8.62 -33.43 -39.25
C ALA A 10 -7.29 -32.90 -38.70
N ALA A 11 -6.17 -33.25 -39.32
CA ALA A 11 -4.85 -32.74 -38.96
C ALA A 11 -4.72 -31.21 -39.21
N ALA A 12 -5.26 -30.70 -40.30
CA ALA A 12 -5.28 -29.26 -40.61
C ALA A 12 -6.14 -28.49 -39.59
N PHE A 13 -7.27 -29.05 -39.16
CA PHE A 13 -8.10 -28.43 -38.12
C PHE A 13 -7.44 -28.40 -36.73
N ALA A 14 -6.69 -29.45 -36.38
CA ALA A 14 -5.94 -29.50 -35.13
C ALA A 14 -4.76 -28.50 -35.10
N LEU A 15 -4.12 -28.23 -36.25
CA LEU A 15 -3.05 -27.24 -36.36
C LEU A 15 -3.54 -25.80 -36.30
N MET A 16 -4.77 -25.51 -36.74
CA MET A 16 -5.36 -24.17 -36.64
C MET A 16 -5.82 -23.82 -35.21
N GLY A 17 -6.05 -24.83 -34.36
CA GLY A 17 -6.46 -24.61 -32.96
C GLY A 17 -5.30 -24.24 -32.03
N LEU A 18 -4.04 -24.40 -32.46
CA LEU A 18 -2.88 -24.14 -31.61
C LEU A 18 -2.32 -22.71 -31.70
N SER A 19 -2.81 -21.90 -32.63
CA SER A 19 -2.35 -20.51 -32.80
C SER A 19 -3.22 -19.46 -32.06
N ALA A 20 -4.21 -19.90 -31.25
CA ALA A 20 -5.16 -19.00 -30.60
C ALA A 20 -4.70 -18.50 -29.22
N CYS A 21 -3.49 -18.81 -28.78
CA CYS A 21 -3.04 -18.49 -27.40
C CYS A 21 -1.91 -17.47 -27.33
N ASP A 22 -1.55 -16.80 -28.43
CA ASP A 22 -0.48 -15.81 -28.39
C ASP A 22 -0.97 -14.46 -28.95
N VAL A 23 -1.98 -13.89 -28.24
CA VAL A 23 -2.24 -12.45 -28.40
C VAL A 23 -1.28 -11.74 -27.44
N GLU A 24 -0.06 -11.49 -27.88
CA GLU A 24 0.78 -10.49 -27.24
C GLU A 24 0.04 -9.15 -27.32
N THR A 25 -0.73 -8.83 -26.30
CA THR A 25 -1.26 -7.48 -26.16
C THR A 25 -0.11 -6.61 -25.69
N ASN A 26 0.31 -5.66 -26.49
CA ASN A 26 1.24 -4.58 -26.10
C ASN A 26 0.57 -3.63 -25.07
N GLU A 27 -0.60 -3.96 -24.57
CA GLU A 27 -1.30 -3.21 -23.56
C GLU A 27 -0.66 -3.51 -22.20
N LYS A 28 -0.09 -2.50 -21.59
CA LYS A 28 0.35 -2.58 -20.20
C LYS A 28 -0.90 -2.77 -19.34
N PRO A 29 -0.89 -3.71 -18.39
CA PRO A 29 -1.98 -3.83 -17.42
C PRO A 29 -2.28 -2.45 -16.84
N GLY A 30 -3.55 -2.04 -16.82
CA GLY A 30 -3.94 -0.77 -16.22
C GLY A 30 -3.58 -0.79 -14.74
N GLY A 31 -2.77 0.20 -14.32
CA GLY A 31 -2.42 0.45 -12.94
C GLY A 31 -3.06 1.75 -12.44
N THR A 32 -2.96 2.00 -11.13
CA THR A 32 -3.29 3.32 -10.60
C THR A 32 -2.07 4.23 -10.71
N GLU A 33 -2.30 5.55 -10.80
CA GLU A 33 -1.21 6.55 -10.87
C GLU A 33 -0.31 6.54 -9.62
N VAL A 34 -0.73 5.85 -8.55
CA VAL A 34 0.04 5.72 -7.30
C VAL A 34 0.48 4.28 -7.01
N GLU A 35 0.47 3.38 -8.00
CA GLU A 35 0.68 1.92 -7.81
C GLU A 35 1.92 1.56 -6.98
N ARG A 36 3.05 2.29 -7.17
CA ARG A 36 4.30 2.04 -6.43
C ARG A 36 4.23 2.47 -4.96
N MET A 37 3.25 3.29 -4.60
CA MET A 37 3.01 3.76 -3.23
C MET A 37 1.74 3.15 -2.63
N ALA A 38 0.91 2.51 -3.44
CA ALA A 38 -0.30 1.82 -2.99
C ALA A 38 0.02 0.43 -2.44
N GLY A 39 -0.69 0.01 -1.40
CA GLY A 39 -0.53 -1.33 -0.87
C GLY A 39 -1.24 -1.58 0.45
N PHE A 40 -1.25 -2.85 0.84
CA PHE A 40 -1.54 -3.29 2.19
C PHE A 40 -0.22 -3.48 2.94
N TRP A 41 -0.14 -2.91 4.14
CA TRP A 41 1.07 -2.89 4.95
C TRP A 41 0.78 -3.47 6.33
N VAL A 42 1.70 -4.26 6.83
CA VAL A 42 1.75 -4.68 8.23
C VAL A 42 2.73 -3.76 8.94
N VAL A 43 2.21 -2.93 9.85
CA VAL A 43 2.98 -1.85 10.47
C VAL A 43 3.07 -1.99 11.99
N ARG A 44 4.13 -1.41 12.55
CA ARG A 44 4.31 -1.19 13.98
C ARG A 44 4.25 0.30 14.26
N VAL A 45 3.79 0.64 15.46
CA VAL A 45 3.68 2.03 15.91
C VAL A 45 4.51 2.21 17.17
N HIS A 46 5.40 3.17 17.13
CA HIS A 46 6.30 3.54 18.22
C HIS A 46 6.04 5.00 18.62
N GLU A 47 6.11 5.32 19.90
CA GLU A 47 6.18 6.71 20.34
C GLU A 47 7.61 7.22 20.18
N VAL A 48 7.77 8.41 19.62
CA VAL A 48 9.06 9.09 19.49
C VAL A 48 9.26 9.93 20.74
N ASN A 49 10.26 9.58 21.54
CA ASN A 49 10.60 10.32 22.76
C ASN A 49 11.34 11.62 22.44
N ALA A 50 11.44 12.53 23.41
CA ALA A 50 12.11 13.82 23.24
C ALA A 50 13.61 13.70 22.89
N ASP A 51 14.25 12.61 23.29
CA ASP A 51 15.64 12.27 22.96
C ASP A 51 15.81 11.56 21.62
N GLY A 52 14.71 11.35 20.88
CA GLY A 52 14.68 10.65 19.60
C GLY A 52 14.62 9.12 19.70
N THR A 53 14.64 8.55 20.89
CA THR A 53 14.46 7.12 21.08
C THR A 53 13.02 6.69 20.80
N LEU A 54 12.81 5.40 20.51
CA LEU A 54 11.50 4.85 20.18
C LEU A 54 11.00 3.94 21.30
N THR A 55 9.82 4.23 21.82
CA THR A 55 9.09 3.33 22.73
C THR A 55 8.16 2.45 21.92
N PRO A 56 8.37 1.11 21.88
CA PRO A 56 7.54 0.20 21.09
C PRO A 56 6.21 -0.11 21.77
N ASN A 57 5.24 -0.58 20.97
CA ASN A 57 3.98 -1.19 21.42
C ASN A 57 3.15 -0.31 22.35
N VAL A 58 3.20 1.00 22.20
CA VAL A 58 2.52 1.98 23.07
C VAL A 58 0.99 1.82 23.10
N PHE A 59 0.41 1.09 22.14
CA PHE A 59 -1.01 0.82 22.06
C PHE A 59 -1.39 -0.65 22.31
N GLY A 60 -0.43 -1.46 22.78
CA GLY A 60 -0.66 -2.84 23.23
C GLY A 60 -0.72 -3.89 22.11
N GLY A 61 -0.68 -3.48 20.84
CA GLY A 61 -0.58 -4.39 19.69
C GLY A 61 0.85 -4.47 19.17
N THR A 62 1.22 -5.62 18.62
CA THR A 62 2.54 -5.80 18.00
C THR A 62 2.56 -5.31 16.56
N THR A 63 1.45 -5.46 15.84
CA THR A 63 1.28 -5.03 14.45
C THR A 63 -0.13 -4.49 14.21
N TYR A 64 -0.26 -3.65 13.18
CA TYR A 64 -1.51 -3.03 12.76
C TYR A 64 -1.60 -3.02 11.24
N ASN A 65 -2.81 -2.86 10.71
CA ASN A 65 -3.07 -2.76 9.28
C ASN A 65 -3.02 -1.30 8.84
N LEU A 66 -2.29 -1.06 7.76
CA LEU A 66 -2.26 0.20 7.03
C LEU A 66 -2.57 -0.08 5.56
N GLN A 67 -3.30 0.81 4.93
CA GLN A 67 -3.58 0.80 3.50
C GLN A 67 -3.22 2.14 2.90
N THR A 68 -2.61 2.11 1.73
CA THR A 68 -2.41 3.28 0.87
C THR A 68 -2.98 2.98 -0.51
N TYR A 69 -3.71 3.91 -1.11
CA TYR A 69 -4.37 3.70 -2.40
C TYR A 69 -4.71 5.02 -3.07
N ASN A 70 -5.02 4.94 -4.37
CA ASN A 70 -5.40 6.09 -5.18
C ASN A 70 -6.70 6.73 -4.70
N THR A 71 -6.85 8.02 -5.00
CA THR A 71 -8.14 8.72 -4.91
C THR A 71 -9.03 8.40 -6.12
N VAL A 72 -10.27 8.83 -6.10
CA VAL A 72 -11.22 8.63 -7.20
C VAL A 72 -10.72 9.29 -8.49
N GLU A 73 -10.04 10.42 -8.37
CA GLU A 73 -9.45 11.15 -9.51
C GLU A 73 -8.26 10.41 -10.13
N ASN A 74 -7.66 9.44 -9.40
CA ASN A 74 -6.53 8.65 -9.83
C ASN A 74 -5.38 9.49 -10.40
N THR A 75 -4.91 10.47 -9.61
CA THR A 75 -3.79 11.35 -9.97
C THR A 75 -2.53 11.01 -9.18
N ALA A 76 -1.35 11.35 -9.72
CA ALA A 76 -0.05 11.02 -9.13
C ALA A 76 0.40 12.02 -8.03
N ASP A 77 -0.46 12.93 -7.60
CA ASP A 77 -0.14 14.00 -6.63
C ASP A 77 -0.71 13.77 -5.23
N LYS A 78 -1.59 12.80 -5.06
CA LYS A 78 -2.25 12.50 -3.79
C LYS A 78 -2.65 11.03 -3.66
N MET A 79 -2.71 10.56 -2.42
CA MET A 79 -3.18 9.21 -2.11
C MET A 79 -3.97 9.17 -0.80
N TRP A 80 -4.79 8.17 -0.64
CA TRP A 80 -5.39 7.82 0.64
C TRP A 80 -4.37 7.13 1.56
N VAL A 81 -4.42 7.49 2.83
CA VAL A 81 -3.77 6.76 3.93
C VAL A 81 -4.86 6.34 4.90
N ASN A 82 -5.00 5.04 5.10
CA ASN A 82 -5.96 4.43 6.00
C ASN A 82 -5.22 3.54 7.00
N VAL A 83 -5.25 3.92 8.27
CA VAL A 83 -4.58 3.16 9.32
C VAL A 83 -5.49 2.97 10.53
N SER A 84 -5.48 1.76 11.09
CA SER A 84 -6.22 1.42 12.29
C SER A 84 -5.25 0.88 13.36
N VAL A 85 -5.14 1.58 14.46
CA VAL A 85 -4.26 1.25 15.60
C VAL A 85 -5.11 0.75 16.76
N GLY A 86 -5.62 -0.46 16.57
CA GLY A 86 -6.49 -1.11 17.54
C GLY A 86 -7.75 -0.27 17.84
N LYS A 87 -8.09 -0.20 19.14
CA LYS A 87 -9.21 0.65 19.62
C LYS A 87 -8.76 2.06 20.02
N LYS A 88 -7.50 2.43 19.77
CA LYS A 88 -6.94 3.70 20.25
C LYS A 88 -7.17 4.83 19.28
N TRP A 89 -6.83 4.64 18.03
CA TRP A 89 -7.14 5.58 16.96
C TRP A 89 -7.16 4.88 15.61
N SER A 90 -8.04 5.34 14.77
CA SER A 90 -8.10 4.98 13.35
C SER A 90 -8.32 6.24 12.57
N LEU A 91 -7.69 6.35 11.43
CA LEU A 91 -7.84 7.52 10.58
C LEU A 91 -7.83 7.14 9.10
N LEU A 92 -8.58 7.91 8.35
CA LEU A 92 -8.63 7.89 6.90
C LEU A 92 -8.47 9.33 6.41
N LEU A 93 -7.41 9.61 5.65
CA LEU A 93 -7.15 10.92 5.10
C LEU A 93 -6.50 10.86 3.73
N VAL A 94 -6.64 11.93 2.96
CA VAL A 94 -5.88 12.16 1.72
C VAL A 94 -4.63 12.95 2.05
N THR A 95 -3.48 12.51 1.58
CA THR A 95 -2.21 13.21 1.72
C THR A 95 -1.61 13.52 0.34
N PRO A 96 -1.02 14.71 0.16
CA PRO A 96 -0.16 15.01 -0.99
C PRO A 96 1.02 14.06 -1.05
N ILE A 97 1.44 13.70 -2.26
CA ILE A 97 2.59 12.84 -2.50
C ILE A 97 3.54 13.45 -3.54
N ASN A 98 4.81 13.08 -3.43
CA ASN A 98 5.75 13.15 -4.55
C ASN A 98 5.98 11.72 -5.05
N TYR A 99 5.29 11.34 -6.12
CA TYR A 99 5.32 9.98 -6.65
C TYR A 99 6.72 9.57 -7.11
N GLY A 100 7.46 10.46 -7.75
CA GLY A 100 8.82 10.19 -8.21
C GLY A 100 9.80 9.89 -7.07
N ALA A 101 9.73 10.66 -5.98
CA ALA A 101 10.54 10.47 -4.77
C ALA A 101 9.94 9.46 -3.80
N ARG A 102 8.69 9.03 -4.02
CA ARG A 102 7.90 8.17 -3.13
C ARG A 102 7.79 8.70 -1.70
N THR A 103 7.61 10.01 -1.58
CA THR A 103 7.44 10.68 -0.30
C THR A 103 6.04 11.27 -0.16
N PHE A 104 5.60 11.43 1.09
CA PHE A 104 4.31 12.02 1.39
C PHE A 104 4.34 12.77 2.73
N ALA A 105 3.58 13.84 2.83
CA ALA A 105 3.44 14.63 4.04
C ALA A 105 2.16 15.48 3.98
N CYS A 106 1.59 15.79 5.14
CA CYS A 106 0.51 16.76 5.28
C CYS A 106 0.59 17.41 6.65
N GLN A 107 -0.05 18.61 6.78
CA GLN A 107 -0.08 19.32 8.05
C GLN A 107 -1.52 19.73 8.39
N ASN A 108 -1.93 19.43 9.61
CA ASN A 108 -3.22 19.83 10.18
C ASN A 108 -4.43 19.48 9.29
N VAL A 109 -4.37 18.34 8.62
CA VAL A 109 -5.46 17.86 7.77
C VAL A 109 -6.52 17.22 8.64
N LYS A 110 -7.79 17.58 8.42
CA LYS A 110 -8.92 16.89 9.04
C LYS A 110 -9.07 15.52 8.36
N ALA A 111 -9.02 14.45 9.14
CA ALA A 111 -9.31 13.10 8.62
C ALA A 111 -10.78 13.00 8.21
N VAL A 112 -11.05 12.26 7.12
CA VAL A 112 -12.42 11.94 6.71
C VAL A 112 -13.10 11.04 7.74
N TYR A 113 -12.31 10.13 8.32
CA TYR A 113 -12.69 9.32 9.46
C TYR A 113 -11.57 9.40 10.52
N ASN A 114 -11.98 9.65 11.75
CA ASN A 114 -11.12 9.55 12.93
C ASN A 114 -11.95 8.92 14.05
N SER A 115 -11.48 7.86 14.67
CA SER A 115 -12.20 7.16 15.75
C SER A 115 -12.42 8.02 16.99
N ASP A 116 -11.63 9.09 17.15
CA ASP A 116 -11.80 10.02 18.28
C ASP A 116 -12.98 10.97 18.10
N ASP A 117 -13.48 11.15 16.88
CA ASP A 117 -14.56 12.06 16.44
C ASP A 117 -14.55 13.47 17.12
N THR A 118 -13.36 13.89 17.52
CA THR A 118 -13.16 15.16 18.25
C THR A 118 -12.92 16.35 17.32
N GLY A 119 -13.01 16.14 15.99
CA GLY A 119 -12.57 17.13 15.00
C GLY A 119 -11.04 17.26 14.95
N ALA A 120 -10.33 16.30 15.50
CA ALA A 120 -8.88 16.29 15.53
C ALA A 120 -8.26 16.36 14.14
N THR A 121 -7.18 17.10 14.05
CA THR A 121 -6.35 17.18 12.84
C THR A 121 -5.15 16.27 12.94
N VAL A 122 -4.64 15.86 11.78
CA VAL A 122 -3.51 14.96 11.62
C VAL A 122 -2.42 15.65 10.82
N SER A 123 -1.19 15.52 11.29
CA SER A 123 0.00 15.89 10.53
C SER A 123 0.85 14.63 10.27
N ILE A 124 1.27 14.43 9.03
CA ILE A 124 2.19 13.39 8.63
C ILE A 124 3.48 14.05 8.17
N THR A 125 4.62 13.59 8.70
CA THR A 125 5.95 14.04 8.30
C THR A 125 6.85 12.86 7.95
N ASP A 126 7.88 13.11 7.13
CA ASP A 126 8.90 12.14 6.75
C ASP A 126 8.35 10.85 6.11
N GLY A 127 7.16 10.93 5.50
CA GLY A 127 6.53 9.79 4.85
C GLY A 127 7.33 9.33 3.63
N LYS A 128 7.64 8.01 3.58
CA LYS A 128 8.38 7.39 2.47
C LYS A 128 7.91 5.96 2.26
N VAL A 129 7.86 5.56 1.00
CA VAL A 129 7.83 4.17 0.57
C VAL A 129 9.20 3.81 0.01
N LEU A 130 9.83 2.79 0.58
CA LEU A 130 11.19 2.35 0.29
C LEU A 130 11.10 1.01 -0.45
N GLU A 131 11.40 1.03 -1.74
CA GLU A 131 11.27 -0.14 -2.63
C GLU A 131 12.31 -1.20 -2.29
N GLY A 132 11.85 -2.43 -2.08
CA GLY A 132 12.71 -3.58 -1.81
C GLY A 132 13.52 -3.52 -0.51
N GLN A 133 13.27 -2.55 0.39
CA GLN A 133 14.05 -2.37 1.62
C GLN A 133 13.43 -3.01 2.85
N GLY A 134 12.35 -3.75 2.68
CA GLY A 134 11.72 -4.52 3.73
C GLY A 134 11.90 -6.02 3.53
N HIS A 135 11.56 -6.78 4.57
CA HIS A 135 11.39 -8.22 4.50
C HIS A 135 10.04 -8.57 5.13
N ASN A 136 9.27 -9.39 4.46
CA ASN A 136 8.02 -9.91 5.01
C ASN A 136 8.29 -10.98 6.08
N LEU A 137 7.24 -11.53 6.69
CA LEU A 137 7.38 -12.56 7.73
C LEU A 137 8.05 -13.86 7.24
N HIS A 138 8.09 -14.08 5.92
CA HIS A 138 8.79 -15.21 5.29
C HIS A 138 10.22 -14.85 4.85
N ASN A 139 10.73 -13.70 5.30
CA ASN A 139 12.06 -13.19 4.97
C ASN A 139 12.29 -12.95 3.46
N MET A 140 11.22 -12.73 2.69
CA MET A 140 11.31 -12.36 1.28
C MET A 140 11.42 -10.83 1.15
N PRO A 141 12.24 -10.33 0.22
CA PRO A 141 12.33 -8.90 -0.05
C PRO A 141 10.97 -8.32 -0.43
N THR A 142 10.62 -7.19 0.16
CA THR A 142 9.39 -6.45 -0.13
C THR A 142 9.61 -4.97 0.11
N ASP A 143 8.65 -4.14 -0.28
CA ASP A 143 8.70 -2.72 0.02
C ASP A 143 8.45 -2.46 1.51
N SER A 144 8.99 -1.37 2.00
CA SER A 144 8.70 -0.86 3.33
C SER A 144 8.09 0.54 3.30
N ILE A 145 7.37 0.89 4.36
CA ILE A 145 6.78 2.22 4.55
C ILE A 145 7.19 2.77 5.91
N VAL A 146 7.48 4.06 5.95
CA VAL A 146 7.80 4.77 7.20
C VAL A 146 7.23 6.17 7.16
N PHE A 147 6.69 6.65 8.26
CA PHE A 147 6.28 8.04 8.45
C PHE A 147 6.11 8.36 9.94
N ASN A 148 6.14 9.65 10.27
CA ASN A 148 5.73 10.13 11.58
C ASN A 148 4.32 10.70 11.50
N VAL A 149 3.52 10.50 12.55
CA VAL A 149 2.18 11.03 12.68
C VAL A 149 2.01 11.75 14.00
N GLN A 150 1.37 12.91 13.94
CA GLN A 150 0.93 13.69 15.10
C GLN A 150 -0.58 13.89 14.99
N LEU A 151 -1.27 13.66 16.09
CA LEU A 151 -2.71 13.89 16.18
C LEU A 151 -2.96 14.99 17.20
N SER A 152 -3.83 15.95 16.88
CA SER A 152 -4.16 17.03 17.81
C SER A 152 -4.86 16.54 19.09
N SER A 153 -5.48 15.35 19.05
CA SER A 153 -6.04 14.66 20.24
C SER A 153 -4.96 14.13 21.21
N TYR A 154 -3.71 14.03 20.77
CA TYR A 154 -2.56 13.62 21.59
C TYR A 154 -1.47 14.70 21.53
N PRO A 155 -1.69 15.87 22.12
CA PRO A 155 -0.79 17.02 21.97
C PRO A 155 0.61 16.70 22.50
N GLY A 156 1.62 17.13 21.75
CA GLY A 156 3.03 16.90 22.10
C GLY A 156 3.53 15.47 21.84
N LYS A 157 2.70 14.57 21.32
CA LYS A 157 3.08 13.21 20.99
C LYS A 157 3.35 13.07 19.48
N THR A 158 4.44 12.39 19.17
CA THR A 158 4.76 11.96 17.80
C THR A 158 4.86 10.45 17.78
N TYR A 159 4.21 9.83 16.82
CA TYR A 159 4.27 8.39 16.62
C TYR A 159 4.96 8.06 15.32
N ARG A 160 5.90 7.15 15.32
CA ARG A 160 6.54 6.60 14.12
C ARG A 160 5.85 5.31 13.72
N VAL A 161 5.35 5.29 12.50
CA VAL A 161 4.76 4.12 11.86
C VAL A 161 5.78 3.53 10.90
N THR A 162 6.09 2.25 11.05
CA THR A 162 7.04 1.53 10.18
C THR A 162 6.48 0.16 9.85
N GLY A 163 6.64 -0.30 8.62
CA GLY A 163 6.17 -1.63 8.25
C GLY A 163 6.58 -2.07 6.86
N THR A 164 6.11 -3.24 6.49
CA THR A 164 6.41 -3.89 5.21
C THR A 164 5.14 -4.19 4.44
N ARG A 165 5.24 -4.22 3.11
CA ARG A 165 4.12 -4.57 2.24
C ARG A 165 3.74 -6.03 2.47
N ARG A 166 2.45 -6.28 2.62
CA ARG A 166 1.91 -7.63 2.76
C ARG A 166 2.04 -8.39 1.44
N SER A 167 2.54 -9.61 1.50
CA SER A 167 2.78 -10.44 0.29
C SER A 167 1.55 -11.21 -0.18
N GLY A 168 0.47 -11.23 0.58
CA GLY A 168 -0.76 -11.98 0.29
C GLY A 168 -0.75 -13.43 0.76
N PHE A 169 0.38 -13.95 1.27
CA PHE A 169 0.43 -15.19 2.03
C PHE A 169 0.01 -14.93 3.49
N THR A 170 -0.32 -15.97 4.23
CA THR A 170 -0.73 -15.86 5.65
C THR A 170 0.36 -15.16 6.48
N GLU A 171 0.13 -13.89 6.76
CA GLU A 171 0.97 -13.00 7.57
C GLU A 171 0.17 -12.44 8.76
#